data_ff17d007c4fd53ce7124af170d848285
#
_entry.id   ff17d007c4fd53ce7124af170d848285
#
_cell.length_a   1.000
_cell.length_b   1.000
_cell.length_c   1.000
_cell.angle_alpha   90.00
_cell.angle_beta   90.00
_cell.angle_gamma   90.00
#
_symmetry.space_group_name_H-M   'P 1'
#
loop_
_entity.id
_entity.type
_entity.pdbx_description
1 polymer ?
#
loop_
_entity_poly.entity_id
_entity_poly.type
_entity_poly.pdbx_seq_one_letter_code
_entity_poly.pdbx_strand_id
1 'polypeptide(L)' 'MSFEEALKRLEEIAGILEKGDASLDETLKLFEEGMKLSNFCQKKLTEVENKIKLIVQREGEVSLEEFKP' A
#
# COMPACT_ATOMS: atom_id res chain seq x y z
N MET A 1 11.01 -3.11 7.12
CA MET A 1 10.57 -3.08 5.70
C MET A 1 10.09 -1.69 5.34
N SER A 2 10.50 -1.19 4.20
CA SER A 2 10.05 0.11 3.73
C SER A 2 8.77 -0.04 2.88
N PHE A 3 8.08 1.08 2.69
CA PHE A 3 6.89 1.11 1.84
C PHE A 3 7.23 0.66 0.41
N GLU A 4 8.35 1.14 -0.11
CA GLU A 4 8.78 0.80 -1.46
C GLU A 4 9.08 -0.69 -1.61
N GLU A 5 9.72 -1.27 -0.61
CA GLU A 5 9.99 -2.70 -0.60
C GLU A 5 8.70 -3.50 -0.57
N ALA A 6 7.73 -3.06 0.22
CA ALA A 6 6.44 -3.73 0.31
C ALA A 6 5.70 -3.68 -1.02
N LEU A 7 5.70 -2.52 -1.69
CA LEU A 7 5.07 -2.39 -3.00
C LEU A 7 5.73 -3.29 -4.04
N LYS A 8 7.06 -3.33 -4.03
CA LYS A 8 7.79 -4.16 -4.96
C LYS A 8 7.44 -5.63 -4.78
N ARG A 9 7.35 -6.07 -3.53
CA ARG A 9 6.98 -7.46 -3.24
C ARG A 9 5.54 -7.75 -3.66
N LEU A 10 4.63 -6.80 -3.46
CA LEU A 10 3.25 -6.96 -3.91
C LEU A 10 3.17 -7.10 -5.42
N GLU A 11 3.97 -6.35 -6.16
CA GLU A 11 4.02 -6.47 -7.61
C GLU A 11 4.53 -7.84 -8.03
N GLU A 12 5.53 -8.36 -7.33
CA GLU A 12 6.04 -9.71 -7.60
C GLU A 12 4.96 -10.76 -7.36
N ILE A 13 4.26 -10.65 -6.24
CA ILE A 13 3.18 -11.58 -5.90
C ILE A 13 2.09 -11.53 -6.96
N ALA A 14 1.68 -10.34 -7.35
CA ALA A 14 0.66 -10.18 -8.37
C ALA A 14 1.09 -10.84 -9.69
N GLY A 15 2.35 -10.67 -10.07
CA GLY A 15 2.87 -11.30 -11.27
C GLY A 15 2.84 -12.82 -11.22
N ILE A 16 3.19 -13.38 -10.08
CA ILE A 16 3.16 -14.84 -9.89
C ILE A 16 1.74 -15.36 -9.97
N LEU A 17 0.80 -14.67 -9.32
CA LEU A 17 -0.60 -15.08 -9.32
C LEU A 17 -1.24 -14.94 -10.70
N GLU A 18 -0.84 -13.93 -11.47
CA GLU A 18 -1.35 -13.74 -12.82
C GLU A 18 -0.96 -14.87 -13.76
N LYS A 19 0.21 -15.45 -13.56
CA LYS A 19 0.65 -16.57 -14.40
C LYS A 19 -0.22 -17.80 -14.22
N GLY A 20 -0.77 -17.97 -13.03
CA GLY A 20 -1.72 -19.06 -12.76
C GLY A 20 -1.12 -20.44 -12.71
N ASP A 21 0.20 -20.58 -12.61
CA ASP A 21 0.86 -21.88 -12.54
C ASP A 21 1.38 -22.24 -11.15
N ALA A 22 1.05 -21.43 -10.15
CA ALA A 22 1.37 -21.74 -8.77
C ALA A 22 0.41 -22.77 -8.23
N SER A 23 0.90 -23.63 -7.32
CA SER A 23 0.04 -24.61 -6.66
C SER A 23 -0.95 -23.87 -5.74
N LEU A 24 -1.98 -24.59 -5.31
CA LEU A 24 -2.96 -24.00 -4.40
C LEU A 24 -2.29 -23.56 -3.09
N ASP A 25 -1.41 -24.38 -2.53
CA ASP A 25 -0.69 -24.03 -1.31
C ASP A 25 0.16 -22.78 -1.48
N GLU A 26 0.86 -22.69 -2.59
CA GLU A 26 1.67 -21.52 -2.89
C GLU A 26 0.81 -20.28 -3.06
N THR A 27 -0.31 -20.44 -3.76
CA THR A 27 -1.25 -19.33 -3.96
C THR A 27 -1.76 -18.79 -2.64
N LEU A 28 -2.12 -19.70 -1.71
CA LEU A 28 -2.60 -19.28 -0.40
C LEU A 28 -1.52 -18.56 0.40
N LYS A 29 -0.29 -19.07 0.37
CA LYS A 29 0.83 -18.42 1.06
C LYS A 29 1.11 -17.04 0.50
N LEU A 30 1.10 -16.93 -0.81
CA LEU A 30 1.32 -15.61 -1.46
C LEU A 30 0.20 -14.66 -1.13
N PHE A 31 -1.03 -15.14 -1.10
CA PHE A 31 -2.18 -14.32 -0.75
C PHE A 31 -2.05 -13.79 0.69
N GLU A 32 -1.67 -14.66 1.63
CA GLU A 32 -1.46 -14.24 3.01
C GLU A 32 -0.37 -13.20 3.12
N GLU A 33 0.74 -13.40 2.43
CA GLU A 33 1.83 -12.44 2.41
C GLU A 33 1.34 -11.12 1.83
N GLY A 34 0.61 -11.17 0.73
CA GLY A 34 0.05 -9.98 0.09
C GLY A 34 -0.87 -9.21 1.02
N MET A 35 -1.68 -9.90 1.79
CA MET A 35 -2.57 -9.25 2.75
C MET A 35 -1.78 -8.49 3.82
N LYS A 36 -0.72 -9.09 4.34
CA LYS A 36 0.12 -8.44 5.35
C LYS A 36 0.81 -7.21 4.77
N LEU A 37 1.31 -7.32 3.55
CA LEU A 37 1.97 -6.20 2.88
C LEU A 37 0.97 -5.09 2.56
N SER A 38 -0.23 -5.45 2.14
CA SER A 38 -1.29 -4.47 1.87
C SER A 38 -1.66 -3.71 3.12
N ASN A 39 -1.77 -4.39 4.25
CA ASN A 39 -2.07 -3.74 5.53
C ASN A 39 -0.96 -2.79 5.94
N PHE A 40 0.29 -3.21 5.74
CA PHE A 40 1.44 -2.37 6.02
C PHE A 40 1.40 -1.09 5.18
N CYS A 41 1.16 -1.24 3.88
CA CYS A 41 1.08 -0.10 2.98
C CYS A 41 -0.07 0.82 3.34
N GLN A 42 -1.21 0.26 3.72
CA GLN A 42 -2.38 1.06 4.11
C GLN A 42 -2.08 1.90 5.35
N LYS A 43 -1.39 1.34 6.32
CA LYS A 43 -1.00 2.08 7.52
C LYS A 43 -0.08 3.23 7.18
N LYS A 44 0.89 2.99 6.30
CA LYS A 44 1.82 4.04 5.87
C LYS A 44 1.10 5.16 5.14
N LEU A 45 0.18 4.81 4.26
CA LEU A 45 -0.61 5.80 3.54
C LEU A 45 -1.44 6.63 4.51
N THR A 46 -2.05 6.01 5.50
CA THR A 46 -2.84 6.71 6.51
C THR A 46 -1.98 7.69 7.31
N GLU A 47 -0.78 7.26 7.69
CA GLU A 47 0.15 8.14 8.41
C GLU A 47 0.51 9.37 7.58
N VAL A 48 0.80 9.16 6.30
CA VAL A 48 1.15 10.26 5.40
C VAL A 48 -0.02 11.20 5.22
N GLU A 49 -1.22 10.66 5.03
CA GLU A 49 -2.43 11.46 4.91
C GLU A 49 -2.65 12.33 6.13
N ASN A 50 -2.46 11.77 7.32
CA ASN A 50 -2.63 12.50 8.56
C ASN A 50 -1.60 13.63 8.70
N LYS A 51 -0.37 13.38 8.30
CA LYS A 51 0.67 14.42 8.33
C LYS A 51 0.35 15.53 7.36
N ILE A 52 -0.14 15.19 6.18
CA ILE A 52 -0.53 16.18 5.18
C ILE A 52 -1.66 17.04 5.71
N LYS A 53 -2.65 16.43 6.35
CA LYS A 53 -3.76 17.17 6.95
C LYS A 53 -3.29 18.17 7.99
N LEU A 54 -2.34 17.75 8.84
CA LEU A 54 -1.79 18.65 9.86
C LEU A 54 -1.08 19.85 9.24
N ILE A 55 -0.30 19.60 8.19
CA ILE A 55 0.41 20.68 7.50
C ILE A 55 -0.59 21.65 6.88
N VAL A 56 -1.60 21.12 6.21
CA VAL A 56 -2.63 21.94 5.58
C VAL A 56 -3.37 22.79 6.61
N GLN A 57 -3.71 22.21 7.75
CA GLN A 57 -4.39 22.94 8.80
C GLN A 57 -3.54 24.06 9.37
N ARG A 58 -2.24 23.83 9.52
CA ARG A 58 -1.31 24.86 10.03
C ARG A 58 -1.16 26.00 9.06
N GLU A 59 -1.03 25.68 7.79
CA GLU A 59 -0.89 26.70 6.76
C GLU A 59 -2.17 27.50 6.58
N GLY A 60 -3.30 26.87 6.86
CA GLY A 60 -4.59 27.52 6.84
C GLY A 60 -5.13 27.84 5.46
N GLU A 61 -4.31 27.75 4.46
CA GLU A 61 -4.67 28.18 3.12
C GLU A 61 -4.71 27.07 2.09
N VAL A 62 -3.94 26.03 2.30
CA VAL A 62 -3.87 24.95 1.33
C VAL A 62 -5.14 24.11 1.43
N SER A 63 -5.89 24.10 0.33
CA SER A 63 -7.12 23.33 0.29
C SER A 63 -6.82 21.86 0.08
N LEU A 64 -7.48 21.02 0.89
CA LEU A 64 -7.39 19.57 0.70
C LEU A 64 -7.99 19.15 -0.63
N GLU A 65 -8.84 19.98 -1.20
CA GLU A 65 -9.45 19.70 -2.49
C GLU A 65 -8.42 19.55 -3.60
N GLU A 66 -7.30 20.21 -3.47
CA GLU A 66 -6.24 20.12 -4.46
C GLU A 66 -5.60 18.73 -4.49
N PHE A 67 -5.75 17.96 -3.42
CA PHE A 67 -5.16 16.63 -3.30
C PHE A 67 -6.17 15.52 -3.50
N LYS A 68 -7.41 15.85 -3.78
CA LYS A 68 -8.42 14.85 -4.06
C LYS A 68 -8.28 14.37 -5.48
N PRO A 69 -8.37 13.05 -5.70
CA PRO A 69 -8.32 12.51 -7.05
C PRO A 69 -9.54 12.91 -7.87
#